data_3341f3f3639d624185e0dc8a90243d06
#
_entry.id   3341f3f3639d624185e0dc8a90243d06
#
_cell.length_a   1.000
_cell.length_b   1.000
_cell.length_c   1.000
_cell.angle_alpha   90.00
_cell.angle_beta   90.00
_cell.angle_gamma   90.00
#
_symmetry.space_group_name_H-M   'P 1'
#
loop_
_entity.id
_entity.type
_entity.pdbx_description
1 polymer ?
#
loop_
_entity_poly.entity_id
_entity_poly.type
_entity_poly.pdbx_seq_one_letter_code
_entity_poly.pdbx_strand_id
1 'polypeptide(L)'
;NHPDTIYLTVRDKSGMTISFINSLFDAFGSGVTAPKSGILLHCRGRAFNTVEGHPNELNPNKRPAHTIIPAMISKNDQLIGSFGVMGGQYQAAGHAYVLSQMIDFGLNPQQALNCPRVFPDNDLLDVENGFDKEVIDKLKFKGHRINYPVSPIGGGQMILIDNERDILIGASDWRKDGLAIGY
;
A
#
# COMPACT_ATOMS: atom_id res chain seq x y z
N ASN A 1 -6.47 -15.01 3.42
CA ASN A 1 -5.16 -14.62 3.96
C ASN A 1 -5.06 -13.11 3.91
N HIS A 2 -5.03 -12.44 5.04
CA HIS A 2 -4.76 -11.02 5.10
C HIS A 2 -3.26 -10.82 5.18
N PRO A 3 -2.63 -10.19 4.17
CA PRO A 3 -1.24 -9.76 4.29
C PRO A 3 -1.14 -8.76 5.43
N ASP A 4 -0.29 -9.03 6.38
CA ASP A 4 -0.10 -8.19 7.55
C ASP A 4 1.06 -7.23 7.32
N THR A 5 0.72 -5.98 7.05
CA THR A 5 1.67 -4.91 6.75
C THR A 5 1.23 -3.65 7.45
N ILE A 6 2.15 -2.97 8.10
CA ILE A 6 1.93 -1.62 8.64
C ILE A 6 2.79 -0.62 7.90
N TYR A 7 2.31 0.61 7.80
CA TYR A 7 3.05 1.75 7.30
C TYR A 7 2.92 2.93 8.25
N LEU A 8 4.02 3.62 8.46
CA LEU A 8 4.04 4.90 9.16
C LEU A 8 4.91 5.91 8.41
N THR A 9 4.57 7.18 8.57
CA THR A 9 5.38 8.29 8.12
C THR A 9 5.47 9.34 9.21
N VAL A 10 6.64 9.93 9.38
CA VAL A 10 6.92 10.94 10.39
C VAL A 10 7.76 12.05 9.77
N ARG A 11 7.45 13.29 10.10
CA ARG A 11 8.30 14.43 9.77
C ARG A 11 8.51 15.26 11.04
N ASP A 12 9.76 15.52 11.37
CA ASP A 12 10.13 16.35 12.51
C ASP A 12 10.28 17.84 12.15
N LYS A 13 10.46 18.68 13.17
CA LYS A 13 10.65 20.12 13.00
C LYS A 13 11.92 20.51 12.21
N SER A 14 12.91 19.62 12.10
CA SER A 14 14.12 19.86 11.29
C SER A 14 13.89 19.58 9.81
N GLY A 15 12.73 19.00 9.45
CA GLY A 15 12.40 18.56 8.11
C GLY A 15 12.83 17.14 7.80
N MET A 16 13.43 16.42 8.76
CA MET A 16 13.75 15.00 8.57
C MET A 16 12.44 14.22 8.42
N THR A 17 12.35 13.43 7.37
CA THR A 17 11.14 12.68 7.03
C THR A 17 11.46 11.21 6.89
N ILE A 18 10.66 10.37 7.53
CA ILE A 18 10.75 8.91 7.46
C ILE A 18 9.51 8.38 6.77
N SER A 19 9.72 7.51 5.79
CA SER A 19 8.71 6.65 5.17
C SER A 19 9.05 5.21 5.52
N PHE A 20 8.28 4.60 6.39
CA PHE A 20 8.61 3.30 6.98
C PHE A 20 7.48 2.30 6.79
N ILE A 21 7.83 1.13 6.27
CA ILE A 21 6.89 0.02 6.09
C ILE A 21 7.48 -1.26 6.67
N ASN A 22 6.68 -1.99 7.44
CA ASN A 22 7.07 -3.25 8.07
C ASN A 22 6.04 -4.34 7.79
N SER A 23 6.50 -5.56 7.54
CA SER A 23 5.62 -6.65 7.17
C SER A 23 6.27 -8.01 7.41
N LEU A 24 5.52 -8.93 7.95
CA LEU A 24 5.88 -10.35 7.99
C LEU A 24 5.42 -11.10 6.72
N PHE A 25 4.72 -10.42 5.81
CA PHE A 25 4.00 -10.88 4.63
C PHE A 25 2.64 -11.47 4.99
N ASP A 26 2.55 -12.67 5.55
CA ASP A 26 1.30 -13.19 6.14
C ASP A 26 1.23 -12.86 7.64
N ALA A 27 0.02 -12.90 8.21
CA ALA A 27 -0.17 -12.83 9.66
C ALA A 27 0.69 -13.90 10.36
N PHE A 28 1.42 -13.52 11.40
CA PHE A 28 2.41 -14.36 12.09
C PHE A 28 3.58 -14.88 11.23
N GLY A 29 3.75 -14.38 10.02
CA GLY A 29 4.89 -14.68 9.14
C GLY A 29 5.08 -16.17 8.91
N SER A 30 6.28 -16.68 9.22
CA SER A 30 6.62 -18.10 9.11
C SER A 30 6.12 -18.96 10.28
N GLY A 31 5.56 -18.35 11.33
CA GLY A 31 5.24 -19.03 12.59
C GLY A 31 6.47 -19.39 13.43
N VAL A 32 7.67 -19.04 12.98
CA VAL A 32 8.93 -19.32 13.68
C VAL A 32 9.42 -18.08 14.40
N THR A 33 9.68 -18.21 15.69
CA THR A 33 10.24 -17.15 16.52
C THR A 33 11.71 -17.44 16.84
N ALA A 34 12.56 -16.42 16.65
CA ALA A 34 13.96 -16.52 17.01
C ALA A 34 14.09 -16.56 18.54
N PRO A 35 14.62 -17.65 19.14
CA PRO A 35 14.47 -17.91 20.59
C PRO A 35 15.22 -16.91 21.48
N LYS A 36 16.28 -16.28 20.98
CA LYS A 36 17.07 -15.31 21.76
C LYS A 36 16.53 -13.89 21.72
N SER A 37 15.90 -13.49 20.61
CA SER A 37 15.41 -12.11 20.42
C SER A 37 13.90 -11.96 20.55
N GLY A 38 13.15 -13.06 20.49
CA GLY A 38 11.70 -13.05 20.45
C GLY A 38 11.12 -12.55 19.10
N ILE A 39 11.97 -12.31 18.10
CA ILE A 39 11.54 -11.80 16.79
C ILE A 39 10.83 -12.91 16.01
N LEU A 40 9.62 -12.63 15.58
CA LEU A 40 8.85 -13.47 14.67
C LEU A 40 9.40 -13.31 13.24
N LEU A 41 9.76 -14.40 12.58
CA LEU A 41 10.38 -14.36 11.27
C LEU A 41 9.33 -14.26 10.16
N HIS A 42 9.59 -13.40 9.18
CA HIS A 42 8.72 -13.23 8.02
C HIS A 42 8.70 -14.47 7.10
N CYS A 43 7.68 -14.62 6.28
CA CYS A 43 7.52 -15.73 5.33
C CYS A 43 7.72 -15.34 3.85
N ARG A 44 8.49 -14.28 3.54
CA ARG A 44 8.66 -13.79 2.16
C ARG A 44 9.34 -14.79 1.22
N GLY A 45 10.11 -15.75 1.74
CA GLY A 45 10.65 -16.83 0.94
C GLY A 45 9.61 -17.66 0.18
N ARG A 46 8.35 -17.66 0.64
CA ARG A 46 7.23 -18.31 -0.06
C ARG A 46 6.94 -17.70 -1.43
N ALA A 47 7.42 -16.47 -1.69
CA ALA A 47 7.25 -15.81 -2.99
C ALA A 47 8.17 -16.39 -4.08
N PHE A 48 9.18 -17.19 -3.74
CA PHE A 48 10.00 -17.86 -4.74
C PHE A 48 9.19 -18.88 -5.55
N ASN A 49 9.63 -19.09 -6.78
CA ASN A 49 9.11 -20.11 -7.68
C ASN A 49 10.13 -21.26 -7.80
N THR A 50 9.65 -22.47 -7.98
CA THR A 50 10.50 -23.67 -8.18
C THR A 50 10.60 -24.10 -9.65
N VAL A 51 9.98 -23.34 -10.56
CA VAL A 51 10.08 -23.59 -12.00
C VAL A 51 11.41 -23.07 -12.52
N GLU A 52 12.20 -23.97 -13.13
CA GLU A 52 13.50 -23.66 -13.72
C GLU A 52 13.38 -22.55 -14.78
N GLY A 53 14.29 -21.57 -14.73
CA GLY A 53 14.29 -20.41 -15.64
C GLY A 53 13.27 -19.32 -15.30
N HIS A 54 12.42 -19.52 -14.30
CA HIS A 54 11.49 -18.47 -13.87
C HIS A 54 12.24 -17.27 -13.27
N PRO A 55 11.89 -16.00 -13.60
CA PRO A 55 12.59 -14.82 -13.07
C PRO A 55 12.70 -14.78 -11.55
N ASN A 56 11.74 -15.36 -10.84
CA ASN A 56 11.72 -15.48 -9.39
C ASN A 56 11.99 -16.92 -8.90
N GLU A 57 12.76 -17.70 -9.66
CA GLU A 57 13.20 -19.02 -9.25
C GLU A 57 14.02 -18.98 -7.97
N LEU A 58 13.85 -20.00 -7.12
CA LEU A 58 14.63 -20.16 -5.88
C LEU A 58 16.10 -20.50 -6.23
N ASN A 59 17.00 -19.59 -5.92
CA ASN A 59 18.44 -19.75 -6.13
C ASN A 59 19.24 -19.19 -4.95
N PRO A 60 20.47 -19.66 -4.71
CA PRO A 60 21.36 -19.09 -3.70
C PRO A 60 21.61 -17.59 -3.94
N ASN A 61 21.73 -16.83 -2.85
CA ASN A 61 22.02 -15.39 -2.85
C ASN A 61 21.00 -14.52 -3.59
N LYS A 62 19.79 -15.01 -3.82
CA LYS A 62 18.71 -14.32 -4.51
C LYS A 62 17.65 -13.83 -3.52
N ARG A 63 17.17 -12.61 -3.74
CA ARG A 63 16.03 -12.05 -3.01
C ARG A 63 14.71 -12.47 -3.65
N PRO A 64 13.68 -12.85 -2.87
CA PRO A 64 12.34 -13.12 -3.42
C PRO A 64 11.69 -11.85 -3.95
N ALA A 65 10.63 -12.00 -4.73
CA ALA A 65 9.74 -10.89 -5.07
C ALA A 65 9.30 -10.14 -3.80
N HIS A 66 9.34 -8.82 -3.85
CA HIS A 66 9.10 -7.97 -2.70
C HIS A 66 7.99 -6.96 -3.00
N THR A 67 7.03 -6.82 -2.09
CA THR A 67 5.83 -5.99 -2.28
C THR A 67 5.86 -4.69 -1.48
N ILE A 68 6.78 -4.51 -0.53
CA ILE A 68 6.80 -3.31 0.32
C ILE A 68 7.40 -2.11 -0.39
N ILE A 69 6.69 -0.98 -0.32
CA ILE A 69 7.01 0.25 -1.06
C ILE A 69 6.83 1.45 -0.13
N PRO A 70 7.81 1.79 0.74
CA PRO A 70 7.81 3.09 1.38
C PRO A 70 8.17 4.14 0.33
N ALA A 71 7.31 5.14 0.15
CA ALA A 71 7.49 6.13 -0.91
C ALA A 71 7.72 7.54 -0.36
N MET A 72 8.48 8.31 -1.12
CA MET A 72 8.60 9.76 -0.97
C MET A 72 8.27 10.45 -2.29
N ILE A 73 7.70 11.64 -2.20
CA ILE A 73 7.31 12.45 -3.36
C ILE A 73 8.18 13.70 -3.36
N SER A 74 8.87 13.94 -4.46
CA SER A 74 9.65 15.15 -4.66
C SER A 74 9.22 15.90 -5.93
N LYS A 75 9.37 17.22 -5.92
CA LYS A 75 9.17 18.11 -7.07
C LYS A 75 10.29 19.14 -7.08
N ASN A 76 11.00 19.27 -8.21
CA ASN A 76 12.15 20.18 -8.34
C ASN A 76 13.16 20.00 -7.21
N ASP A 77 13.55 18.75 -6.93
CA ASP A 77 14.47 18.33 -5.87
C ASP A 77 14.05 18.67 -4.43
N GLN A 78 12.83 19.15 -4.25
CA GLN A 78 12.25 19.37 -2.93
C GLN A 78 11.30 18.25 -2.54
N LEU A 79 11.43 17.77 -1.31
CA LEU A 79 10.47 16.82 -0.74
C LEU A 79 9.13 17.52 -0.54
N ILE A 80 8.07 16.96 -1.12
CA ILE A 80 6.70 17.46 -0.99
C ILE A 80 5.76 16.45 -0.33
N GLY A 81 6.23 15.27 0.02
CA GLY A 81 5.44 14.31 0.76
C GLY A 81 6.09 12.95 0.93
N SER A 82 5.50 12.18 1.83
CA SER A 82 5.80 10.76 2.02
C SER A 82 4.50 10.00 2.23
N PHE A 83 4.42 8.80 1.66
CA PHE A 83 3.23 7.98 1.79
C PHE A 83 3.55 6.49 1.58
N GLY A 84 2.63 5.65 2.00
CA GLY A 84 2.69 4.23 1.70
C GLY A 84 1.32 3.60 1.74
N VAL A 85 1.13 2.63 0.87
CA VAL A 85 -0.10 1.83 0.79
C VAL A 85 0.23 0.40 1.16
N MET A 86 -0.48 -0.14 2.14
CA MET A 86 -0.41 -1.53 2.58
C MET A 86 -1.35 -2.40 1.77
N GLY A 87 -1.19 -3.72 1.81
CA GLY A 87 -2.14 -4.65 1.16
C GLY A 87 -1.48 -5.72 0.29
N GLY A 88 -0.27 -6.17 0.64
CA GLY A 88 0.41 -7.25 -0.09
C GLY A 88 0.64 -6.89 -1.56
N GLN A 89 0.10 -7.68 -2.47
CA GLN A 89 0.22 -7.45 -3.92
C GLN A 89 -0.44 -6.15 -4.41
N TYR A 90 -1.44 -5.64 -3.68
CA TYR A 90 -2.10 -4.38 -4.01
C TYR A 90 -1.17 -3.17 -3.88
N GLN A 91 -0.08 -3.25 -3.13
CA GLN A 91 0.74 -2.09 -2.78
C GLN A 91 1.16 -1.26 -3.99
N ALA A 92 1.67 -1.87 -5.06
CA ALA A 92 2.11 -1.16 -6.26
C ALA A 92 0.93 -0.45 -6.96
N ALA A 93 -0.16 -1.16 -7.18
CA ALA A 93 -1.37 -0.58 -7.78
C ALA A 93 -1.97 0.51 -6.89
N GLY A 94 -1.98 0.30 -5.58
CA GLY A 94 -2.49 1.26 -4.60
C GLY A 94 -1.69 2.57 -4.55
N HIS A 95 -0.37 2.50 -4.66
CA HIS A 95 0.47 3.71 -4.76
C HIS A 95 0.13 4.51 -6.02
N ALA A 96 0.09 3.85 -7.18
CA ALA A 96 -0.27 4.50 -8.44
C ALA A 96 -1.68 5.09 -8.38
N TYR A 97 -2.63 4.35 -7.82
CA TYR A 97 -4.02 4.79 -7.68
C TYR A 97 -4.14 6.06 -6.81
N VAL A 98 -3.54 6.06 -5.61
CA VAL A 98 -3.61 7.23 -4.70
C VAL A 98 -2.96 8.45 -5.33
N LEU A 99 -1.80 8.30 -5.98
CA LEU A 99 -1.14 9.40 -6.68
C LEU A 99 -2.00 9.94 -7.83
N SER A 100 -2.60 9.07 -8.64
CA SER A 100 -3.50 9.48 -9.73
C SER A 100 -4.72 10.24 -9.20
N GLN A 101 -5.33 9.81 -8.09
CA GLN A 101 -6.44 10.54 -7.47
C GLN A 101 -6.04 11.97 -7.09
N MET A 102 -4.81 12.17 -6.64
CA MET A 102 -4.32 13.50 -6.26
C MET A 102 -3.88 14.34 -7.47
N ILE A 103 -3.13 13.75 -8.40
CA ILE A 103 -2.49 14.49 -9.49
C ILE A 103 -3.46 14.72 -10.66
N ASP A 104 -4.18 13.67 -11.07
CA ASP A 104 -5.02 13.70 -12.25
C ASP A 104 -6.44 14.22 -11.94
N PHE A 105 -6.93 13.92 -10.71
CA PHE A 105 -8.29 14.32 -10.30
C PHE A 105 -8.32 15.44 -9.26
N GLY A 106 -7.16 15.92 -8.79
CA GLY A 106 -7.05 17.07 -7.89
C GLY A 106 -7.60 16.84 -6.48
N LEU A 107 -7.76 15.59 -6.05
CA LEU A 107 -8.27 15.30 -4.71
C LEU A 107 -7.22 15.62 -3.65
N ASN A 108 -7.69 16.06 -2.48
CA ASN A 108 -6.78 16.18 -1.32
C ASN A 108 -6.36 14.78 -0.80
N PRO A 109 -5.31 14.69 0.03
CA PRO A 109 -4.78 13.41 0.52
C PRO A 109 -5.82 12.50 1.17
N GLN A 110 -6.68 13.05 2.02
CA GLN A 110 -7.70 12.25 2.71
C GLN A 110 -8.78 11.77 1.74
N GLN A 111 -9.20 12.61 0.80
CA GLN A 111 -10.14 12.21 -0.25
C GLN A 111 -9.56 11.09 -1.12
N ALA A 112 -8.28 11.21 -1.53
CA ALA A 112 -7.60 10.19 -2.33
C ALA A 112 -7.52 8.84 -1.60
N LEU A 113 -7.22 8.84 -0.29
CA LEU A 113 -7.21 7.62 0.52
C LEU A 113 -8.61 7.03 0.70
N ASN A 114 -9.64 7.87 0.76
CA ASN A 114 -11.03 7.43 0.98
C ASN A 114 -11.69 6.86 -0.29
N CYS A 115 -11.16 7.13 -1.49
CA CYS A 115 -11.72 6.62 -2.73
C CYS A 115 -11.89 5.10 -2.69
N PRO A 116 -13.01 4.57 -3.22
CA PRO A 116 -13.21 3.14 -3.35
C PRO A 116 -12.19 2.54 -4.31
N ARG A 117 -11.76 1.31 -4.05
CA ARG A 117 -10.66 0.65 -4.73
C ARG A 117 -11.10 -0.54 -5.54
N VAL A 118 -10.29 -0.85 -6.56
CA VAL A 118 -10.42 -2.08 -7.34
C VAL A 118 -9.07 -2.79 -7.38
N PHE A 119 -9.12 -4.13 -7.41
CA PHE A 119 -7.92 -4.94 -7.58
C PHE A 119 -8.23 -6.25 -8.28
N PRO A 120 -7.48 -6.64 -9.32
CA PRO A 120 -7.64 -7.96 -9.93
C PRO A 120 -7.08 -9.04 -8.99
N ASP A 121 -7.91 -10.04 -8.70
CA ASP A 121 -7.51 -11.24 -7.97
C ASP A 121 -7.92 -12.48 -8.77
N ASN A 122 -6.92 -13.17 -9.33
CA ASN A 122 -7.11 -14.26 -10.28
C ASN A 122 -8.03 -13.83 -11.44
N ASP A 123 -9.13 -14.54 -11.68
CA ASP A 123 -10.10 -14.24 -12.74
C ASP A 123 -11.23 -13.27 -12.30
N LEU A 124 -11.11 -12.69 -11.13
CA LEU A 124 -12.09 -11.77 -10.56
C LEU A 124 -11.53 -10.35 -10.50
N LEU A 125 -12.40 -9.37 -10.54
CA LEU A 125 -12.10 -7.99 -10.19
C LEU A 125 -12.77 -7.67 -8.86
N ASP A 126 -11.97 -7.60 -7.81
CA ASP A 126 -12.42 -7.12 -6.51
C ASP A 126 -12.73 -5.63 -6.60
N VAL A 127 -13.93 -5.26 -6.19
CA VAL A 127 -14.43 -3.88 -6.26
C VAL A 127 -15.04 -3.51 -4.92
N GLU A 128 -14.50 -2.48 -4.27
CA GLU A 128 -15.10 -1.96 -3.04
C GLU A 128 -16.45 -1.28 -3.31
N ASN A 129 -17.28 -1.21 -2.29
CA ASN A 129 -18.50 -0.41 -2.34
C ASN A 129 -18.15 1.08 -2.49
N GLY A 130 -19.00 1.83 -3.20
CA GLY A 130 -18.83 3.27 -3.40
C GLY A 130 -18.60 3.70 -4.86
N PHE A 131 -18.48 2.76 -5.79
CA PHE A 131 -18.54 3.07 -7.22
C PHE A 131 -19.98 3.21 -7.69
N ASP A 132 -20.20 4.15 -8.60
CA ASP A 132 -21.49 4.29 -9.27
C ASP A 132 -21.87 3.02 -10.05
N LYS A 133 -23.16 2.70 -10.04
CA LYS A 133 -23.68 1.53 -10.75
C LYS A 133 -23.28 1.53 -12.24
N GLU A 134 -23.26 2.70 -12.88
CA GLU A 134 -22.87 2.84 -14.29
C GLU A 134 -21.42 2.39 -14.53
N VAL A 135 -20.51 2.69 -13.60
CA VAL A 135 -19.10 2.26 -13.68
C VAL A 135 -19.03 0.74 -13.57
N ILE A 136 -19.76 0.16 -12.63
CA ILE A 136 -19.82 -1.31 -12.45
C ILE A 136 -20.38 -2.01 -13.70
N ASP A 137 -21.44 -1.46 -14.27
CA ASP A 137 -22.05 -2.03 -15.47
C ASP A 137 -21.11 -1.94 -16.68
N LYS A 138 -20.36 -0.85 -16.83
CA LYS A 138 -19.31 -0.70 -17.86
C LYS A 138 -18.17 -1.71 -17.67
N LEU A 139 -17.73 -1.96 -16.42
CA LEU A 139 -16.72 -2.98 -16.14
C LEU A 139 -17.19 -4.38 -16.52
N LYS A 140 -18.43 -4.74 -16.17
CA LYS A 140 -19.05 -6.00 -16.58
C LYS A 140 -19.16 -6.12 -18.11
N PHE A 141 -19.58 -5.06 -18.79
CA PHE A 141 -19.67 -5.04 -20.25
C PHE A 141 -18.29 -5.26 -20.92
N LYS A 142 -17.22 -4.78 -20.29
CA LYS A 142 -15.83 -5.06 -20.73
C LYS A 142 -15.34 -6.47 -20.42
N GLY A 143 -16.18 -7.32 -19.83
CA GLY A 143 -15.86 -8.72 -19.54
C GLY A 143 -15.30 -8.97 -18.14
N HIS A 144 -15.24 -7.97 -17.26
CA HIS A 144 -14.79 -8.19 -15.88
C HIS A 144 -15.83 -8.94 -15.06
N ARG A 145 -15.39 -9.96 -14.34
CA ARG A 145 -16.19 -10.69 -13.36
C ARG A 145 -16.03 -10.00 -12.01
N ILE A 146 -17.05 -9.27 -11.58
CA ILE A 146 -17.01 -8.45 -10.36
C ILE A 146 -17.19 -9.32 -9.13
N ASN A 147 -16.33 -9.10 -8.13
CA ASN A 147 -16.47 -9.60 -6.77
C ASN A 147 -16.46 -8.41 -5.79
N TYR A 148 -17.26 -8.51 -4.73
CA TYR A 148 -17.25 -7.51 -3.65
C TYR A 148 -16.54 -8.13 -2.44
N PRO A 149 -15.30 -7.70 -2.16
CA PRO A 149 -14.51 -8.31 -1.11
C PRO A 149 -15.10 -8.00 0.27
N VAL A 150 -15.07 -8.99 1.16
CA VAL A 150 -15.53 -8.82 2.57
C VAL A 150 -14.59 -7.89 3.33
N SER A 151 -13.30 -7.96 3.02
CA SER A 151 -12.28 -7.11 3.65
C SER A 151 -11.87 -5.99 2.73
N PRO A 152 -11.63 -4.78 3.25
CA PRO A 152 -11.17 -3.64 2.46
C PRO A 152 -9.85 -3.91 1.73
N ILE A 153 -9.69 -3.29 0.57
CA ILE A 153 -8.50 -3.42 -0.28
C ILE A 153 -7.40 -2.49 0.20
N GLY A 154 -6.39 -3.06 0.85
CA GLY A 154 -5.22 -2.32 1.31
C GLY A 154 -5.52 -1.27 2.38
N GLY A 155 -4.74 -0.23 2.41
CA GLY A 155 -4.84 0.93 3.31
C GLY A 155 -3.63 1.82 3.13
N GLY A 156 -3.71 3.10 3.50
CA GLY A 156 -2.60 4.03 3.30
C GLY A 156 -2.49 5.10 4.37
N GLN A 157 -1.28 5.63 4.52
CA GLN A 157 -0.99 6.79 5.37
C GLN A 157 -0.14 7.76 4.59
N MET A 158 -0.30 9.06 4.84
CA MET A 158 0.39 10.09 4.07
C MET A 158 0.67 11.33 4.91
N ILE A 159 1.80 11.96 4.63
CA ILE A 159 2.08 13.36 4.98
C ILE A 159 2.42 14.10 3.67
N LEU A 160 1.69 15.17 3.36
CA LEU A 160 2.11 16.16 2.37
C LEU A 160 2.70 17.38 3.06
N ILE A 161 3.61 18.04 2.36
CA ILE A 161 4.32 19.23 2.80
C ILE A 161 3.91 20.38 1.88
N ASP A 162 3.20 21.35 2.43
CA ASP A 162 2.94 22.62 1.75
C ASP A 162 4.07 23.59 2.14
N ASN A 163 5.07 23.66 1.26
CA ASN A 163 6.25 24.52 1.50
C ASN A 163 5.93 26.02 1.38
N GLU A 164 4.81 26.40 0.74
CA GLU A 164 4.42 27.81 0.61
C GLU A 164 3.80 28.34 1.92
N ARG A 165 3.06 27.48 2.62
CA ARG A 165 2.39 27.82 3.87
C ARG A 165 3.11 27.34 5.12
N ASP A 166 4.18 26.57 4.94
CA ASP A 166 4.94 25.91 6.02
C ASP A 166 4.03 25.05 6.93
N ILE A 167 3.19 24.22 6.28
CA ILE A 167 2.29 23.31 7.00
C ILE A 167 2.44 21.87 6.53
N LEU A 168 2.08 20.95 7.41
CA LEU A 168 1.98 19.53 7.12
C LEU A 168 0.51 19.14 7.01
N ILE A 169 0.19 18.33 6.01
CA ILE A 169 -1.15 17.79 5.79
C ILE A 169 -1.07 16.28 5.97
N GLY A 170 -1.54 15.81 7.12
CA GLY A 170 -1.62 14.37 7.43
C GLY A 170 -2.93 13.76 6.93
N ALA A 171 -2.86 12.54 6.40
CA ALA A 171 -4.03 11.76 6.02
C ALA A 171 -3.87 10.29 6.43
N SER A 172 -4.96 9.70 6.92
CA SER A 172 -5.00 8.33 7.42
C SER A 172 -6.19 7.57 6.87
N ASP A 173 -5.95 6.36 6.42
CA ASP A 173 -6.95 5.50 5.81
C ASP A 173 -7.80 4.78 6.88
N TRP A 174 -9.11 4.97 6.82
CA TRP A 174 -10.06 4.32 7.71
C TRP A 174 -10.01 2.77 7.67
N ARG A 175 -9.49 2.20 6.56
CA ARG A 175 -9.38 0.75 6.38
C ARG A 175 -8.39 0.07 7.32
N LYS A 176 -7.53 0.83 7.98
CA LYS A 176 -6.42 0.31 8.78
C LYS A 176 -6.35 0.88 10.19
N ASP A 177 -7.44 1.47 10.65
CA ASP A 177 -7.54 2.02 12.01
C ASP A 177 -6.35 2.92 12.38
N GLY A 178 -5.90 3.70 11.40
CA GLY A 178 -4.77 4.59 11.53
C GLY A 178 -5.15 5.98 12.01
N LEU A 179 -4.16 6.77 12.38
CA LEU A 179 -4.33 8.14 12.85
C LEU A 179 -3.27 9.06 12.26
N ALA A 180 -3.70 10.25 11.79
CA ALA A 180 -2.82 11.38 11.51
C ALA A 180 -2.83 12.32 12.73
N ILE A 181 -1.65 12.61 13.27
CA ILE A 181 -1.51 13.44 14.48
C ILE A 181 -0.34 14.41 14.31
N GLY A 182 -0.51 15.63 14.81
CA GLY A 182 0.54 16.65 14.92
C GLY A 182 0.58 17.23 16.33
N TYR A 183 1.75 17.77 16.69
CA TYR A 183 1.98 18.42 18.00
C TYR A 183 3.00 19.54 17.85
#